data_743939baa5b09b4f12a7348c8e359a76
#
_entry.id   743939baa5b09b4f12a7348c8e359a76
#
_cell.length_a   1.000
_cell.length_b   1.000
_cell.length_c   1.000
_cell.angle_alpha   90.00
_cell.angle_beta   90.00
_cell.angle_gamma   90.00
#
_symmetry.space_group_name_H-M   'P 1'
#
loop_
_entity.id
_entity.type
_entity.pdbx_description
1 polymer ?
#
loop_
_entity_poly.entity_id
_entity_poly.type
_entity_poly.pdbx_seq_one_letter_code
_entity_poly.pdbx_strand_id
1 'polypeptide(L)'
;ADALHYRTDLMVNGSVIIALILVSLGYPGFDGIFAAVIGVYIFYSAREIIITSYDHLMDRELPDEDRDNIMALVLAHPSTRGLHDLRTRHSGTMTFIQLHLELDDHLSLMAAHKISDEVEARILSAFPGSEIIIHIDPQSVAAKESMPDYASSDEHSLD
;
A
#
# COMPACT_ATOMS: atom_id res chain seq x y z
N ALA A 1 12.35 -15.48 -3.28
CA ALA A 1 12.91 -15.52 -4.64
C ALA A 1 13.63 -16.85 -4.90
N ASP A 2 14.54 -17.29 -4.04
CA ASP A 2 15.38 -18.49 -4.28
C ASP A 2 14.60 -19.81 -4.40
N ALA A 3 13.59 -20.02 -3.55
CA ALA A 3 12.82 -21.27 -3.58
C ALA A 3 12.00 -21.47 -4.87
N LEU A 4 11.52 -20.38 -5.48
CA LEU A 4 10.82 -20.41 -6.77
C LEU A 4 11.80 -20.72 -7.91
N HIS A 5 13.00 -20.15 -7.87
CA HIS A 5 14.03 -20.40 -8.88
C HIS A 5 14.43 -21.88 -8.88
N TYR A 6 14.75 -22.46 -7.74
CA TYR A 6 15.08 -23.89 -7.63
C TYR A 6 13.95 -24.83 -8.07
N ARG A 7 12.70 -24.48 -7.78
CA ARG A 7 11.54 -25.26 -8.23
C ARG A 7 11.41 -25.23 -9.75
N THR A 8 11.56 -24.06 -10.36
CA THR A 8 11.51 -23.89 -11.81
C THR A 8 12.62 -24.67 -12.50
N ASP A 9 13.85 -24.55 -11.99
CA ASP A 9 15.01 -25.29 -12.53
C ASP A 9 14.82 -26.81 -12.44
N LEU A 10 14.31 -27.30 -11.31
CA LEU A 10 14.03 -28.73 -11.14
C LEU A 10 12.95 -29.22 -12.10
N MET A 11 11.86 -28.44 -12.29
CA MET A 11 10.79 -28.79 -13.23
C MET A 11 11.27 -28.76 -14.68
N VAL A 12 12.04 -27.75 -15.07
CA VAL A 12 12.61 -27.63 -16.42
C VAL A 12 13.57 -28.79 -16.70
N ASN A 13 14.56 -29.02 -15.83
CA ASN A 13 15.53 -30.09 -16.02
C ASN A 13 14.89 -31.50 -15.98
N GLY A 14 13.92 -31.69 -15.06
CA GLY A 14 13.19 -32.96 -14.99
C GLY A 14 12.35 -33.23 -16.26
N SER A 15 11.70 -32.21 -16.79
CA SER A 15 10.91 -32.36 -18.02
C SER A 15 11.77 -32.61 -19.27
N VAL A 16 12.96 -32.02 -19.34
CA VAL A 16 13.95 -32.32 -20.42
C VAL A 16 14.39 -33.79 -20.37
N ILE A 17 14.69 -34.32 -19.18
CA ILE A 17 15.07 -35.72 -19.01
C ILE A 17 13.91 -36.63 -19.45
N ILE A 18 12.68 -36.36 -19.03
CA ILE A 18 11.49 -37.13 -19.41
C ILE A 18 11.29 -37.08 -20.93
N ALA A 19 11.40 -35.90 -21.53
CA ALA A 19 11.26 -35.73 -22.98
C ALA A 19 12.30 -36.57 -23.74
N LEU A 20 13.56 -36.57 -23.32
CA LEU A 20 14.62 -37.37 -23.92
C LEU A 20 14.34 -38.88 -23.82
N ILE A 21 13.83 -39.34 -22.68
CA ILE A 21 13.45 -40.75 -22.49
C ILE A 21 12.30 -41.12 -23.45
N LEU A 22 11.28 -40.31 -23.58
CA LEU A 22 10.13 -40.52 -24.47
C LEU A 22 10.57 -40.54 -25.94
N VAL A 23 11.45 -39.65 -26.35
CA VAL A 23 12.02 -39.66 -27.70
C VAL A 23 12.82 -40.94 -27.97
N SER A 24 13.63 -41.39 -26.97
CA SER A 24 14.38 -42.65 -27.08
C SER A 24 13.50 -43.91 -27.18
N LEU A 25 12.30 -43.84 -26.62
CA LEU A 25 11.24 -44.87 -26.71
C LEU A 25 10.42 -44.83 -28.03
N GLY A 26 10.75 -43.92 -28.94
CA GLY A 26 10.09 -43.83 -30.25
C GLY A 26 8.88 -42.89 -30.27
N TYR A 27 8.72 -42.02 -29.31
CA TYR A 27 7.67 -40.99 -29.26
C TYR A 27 8.22 -39.60 -29.61
N PRO A 28 8.43 -39.27 -30.92
CA PRO A 28 8.94 -37.94 -31.31
C PRO A 28 7.84 -36.88 -31.12
N GLY A 29 8.26 -35.69 -30.72
CA GLY A 29 7.38 -34.52 -30.59
C GLY A 29 6.92 -34.18 -29.14
N PHE A 30 7.20 -35.06 -28.17
CA PHE A 30 6.93 -34.75 -26.75
C PHE A 30 7.80 -33.63 -26.22
N ASP A 31 8.97 -33.42 -26.79
CA ASP A 31 9.85 -32.28 -26.51
C ASP A 31 9.15 -30.93 -26.73
N GLY A 32 8.43 -30.79 -27.84
CA GLY A 32 7.64 -29.59 -28.15
C GLY A 32 6.47 -29.38 -27.18
N ILE A 33 5.80 -30.48 -26.78
CA ILE A 33 4.69 -30.40 -25.81
C ILE A 33 5.24 -29.95 -24.42
N PHE A 34 6.32 -30.57 -23.95
CA PHE A 34 6.91 -30.15 -22.68
C PHE A 34 7.45 -28.72 -22.73
N ALA A 35 8.08 -28.30 -23.83
CA ALA A 35 8.53 -26.95 -24.02
C ALA A 35 7.35 -25.94 -23.96
N ALA A 36 6.23 -26.27 -24.59
CA ALA A 36 5.02 -25.42 -24.55
C ALA A 36 4.45 -25.31 -23.12
N VAL A 37 4.34 -26.44 -22.40
CA VAL A 37 3.84 -26.45 -21.02
C VAL A 37 4.75 -25.64 -20.09
N ILE A 38 6.05 -25.80 -20.22
CA ILE A 38 7.05 -25.03 -19.45
C ILE A 38 6.95 -23.55 -19.82
N GLY A 39 6.84 -23.22 -21.10
CA GLY A 39 6.68 -21.83 -21.55
C GLY A 39 5.46 -21.16 -20.95
N VAL A 40 4.31 -21.84 -20.91
CA VAL A 40 3.09 -21.33 -20.25
C VAL A 40 3.28 -21.15 -18.75
N TYR A 41 3.94 -22.10 -18.09
CA TYR A 41 4.24 -22.01 -16.66
C TYR A 41 5.17 -20.82 -16.34
N ILE A 42 6.23 -20.65 -17.12
CA ILE A 42 7.16 -19.51 -16.96
C ILE A 42 6.43 -18.19 -17.20
N PHE A 43 5.60 -18.12 -18.24
CA PHE A 43 4.83 -16.92 -18.54
C PHE A 43 3.86 -16.54 -17.39
N TYR A 44 3.19 -17.55 -16.82
CA TYR A 44 2.30 -17.35 -15.69
C TYR A 44 3.06 -16.86 -14.44
N SER A 45 4.21 -17.48 -14.14
CA SER A 45 5.06 -17.08 -13.01
C SER A 45 5.65 -15.67 -13.21
N ALA A 46 6.08 -15.34 -14.43
CA ALA A 46 6.59 -14.00 -14.75
C ALA A 46 5.50 -12.92 -14.60
N ARG A 47 4.27 -13.23 -15.03
CA ARG A 47 3.13 -12.32 -14.84
C ARG A 47 2.90 -11.98 -13.36
N GLU A 48 2.94 -12.98 -12.49
CA GLU A 48 2.78 -12.78 -11.04
C GLU A 48 3.85 -11.86 -10.48
N ILE A 49 5.12 -12.07 -10.85
CA ILE A 49 6.24 -11.22 -10.44
C ILE A 49 6.06 -9.78 -10.95
N ILE A 50 5.64 -9.61 -12.21
CA ILE A 50 5.41 -8.29 -12.81
C ILE A 50 4.32 -7.55 -12.05
N ILE A 51 3.18 -8.20 -11.77
CA ILE A 51 2.07 -7.57 -11.06
C ILE A 51 2.50 -7.15 -9.65
N THR A 52 3.14 -8.06 -8.90
CA THR A 52 3.64 -7.75 -7.56
C THR A 52 4.67 -6.62 -7.57
N SER A 53 5.59 -6.63 -8.55
CA SER A 53 6.58 -5.56 -8.69
C SER A 53 5.93 -4.22 -9.07
N TYR A 54 4.91 -4.24 -9.92
CA TYR A 54 4.14 -3.06 -10.29
C TYR A 54 3.39 -2.48 -9.08
N ASP A 55 2.73 -3.33 -8.29
CA ASP A 55 2.05 -2.91 -7.06
C ASP A 55 3.01 -2.26 -6.05
N HIS A 56 4.24 -2.77 -5.95
CA HIS A 56 5.28 -2.17 -5.11
C HIS A 56 5.85 -0.85 -5.65
N LEU A 57 5.88 -0.66 -6.97
CA LEU A 57 6.39 0.55 -7.62
C LEU A 57 5.35 1.68 -7.66
N MET A 58 4.07 1.34 -7.65
CA MET A 58 2.98 2.31 -7.78
C MET A 58 2.53 2.92 -6.45
N ASP A 59 3.33 2.78 -5.36
CA ASP A 59 3.03 3.34 -4.04
C ASP A 59 1.56 3.07 -3.62
N ARG A 60 1.14 1.81 -3.75
CA ARG A 60 -0.25 1.43 -3.50
C ARG A 60 -0.67 1.81 -2.08
N GLU A 61 -1.83 2.41 -1.96
CA GLU A 61 -2.46 2.66 -0.67
C GLU A 61 -2.69 1.36 0.12
N LEU A 62 -2.72 1.47 1.44
CA LEU A 62 -3.12 0.37 2.31
C LEU A 62 -4.57 -0.07 2.00
N PRO A 63 -4.93 -1.34 2.28
CA PRO A 63 -6.31 -1.79 2.21
C PRO A 63 -7.26 -0.89 2.99
N ASP A 64 -8.50 -0.78 2.54
CA ASP A 64 -9.51 0.07 3.19
C ASP A 64 -9.70 -0.30 4.67
N GLU A 65 -9.63 -1.59 5.03
CA GLU A 65 -9.71 -2.07 6.42
C GLU A 65 -8.61 -1.46 7.32
N ASP A 66 -7.38 -1.39 6.81
CA ASP A 66 -6.25 -0.79 7.53
C ASP A 66 -6.42 0.73 7.66
N ARG A 67 -6.91 1.38 6.62
CA ARG A 67 -7.19 2.83 6.62
C ARG A 67 -8.30 3.16 7.62
N ASP A 68 -9.38 2.36 7.65
CA ASP A 68 -10.48 2.51 8.61
C ASP A 68 -9.98 2.31 10.05
N ASN A 69 -9.08 1.35 10.27
CA ASN A 69 -8.45 1.12 11.57
C ASN A 69 -7.60 2.32 12.00
N ILE A 70 -6.80 2.91 11.11
CA ILE A 70 -6.03 4.13 11.40
C ILE A 70 -6.97 5.26 11.78
N MET A 71 -8.04 5.50 11.01
CA MET A 71 -9.03 6.52 11.32
C MET A 71 -9.67 6.31 12.70
N ALA A 72 -10.06 5.07 13.02
CA ALA A 72 -10.64 4.74 14.31
C ALA A 72 -9.66 4.98 15.48
N LEU A 73 -8.38 4.64 15.33
CA LEU A 73 -7.34 4.88 16.34
C LEU A 73 -7.13 6.38 16.62
N VAL A 74 -7.13 7.20 15.57
CA VAL A 74 -6.99 8.65 15.68
C VAL A 74 -8.20 9.27 16.37
N LEU A 75 -9.41 8.92 15.91
CA LEU A 75 -10.68 9.45 16.45
C LEU A 75 -10.98 8.96 17.87
N ALA A 76 -10.38 7.85 18.31
CA ALA A 76 -10.49 7.37 19.69
C ALA A 76 -9.73 8.23 20.70
N HIS A 77 -8.89 9.18 20.26
CA HIS A 77 -8.22 10.10 21.18
C HIS A 77 -9.16 11.23 21.61
N PRO A 78 -9.36 11.50 22.92
CA PRO A 78 -10.40 12.41 23.42
C PRO A 78 -10.21 13.87 22.99
N SER A 79 -8.98 14.28 22.67
CA SER A 79 -8.67 15.65 22.24
C SER A 79 -8.69 15.83 20.72
N THR A 80 -8.84 14.76 19.94
CA THR A 80 -8.97 14.84 18.48
C THR A 80 -10.36 15.36 18.13
N ARG A 81 -10.42 16.32 17.22
CA ARG A 81 -11.67 16.90 16.68
C ARG A 81 -12.05 16.26 15.35
N GLY A 82 -11.07 15.86 14.57
CA GLY A 82 -11.22 15.21 13.29
C GLY A 82 -9.88 14.80 12.70
N LEU A 83 -9.94 14.20 11.53
CA LEU A 83 -8.79 13.98 10.67
C LEU A 83 -9.23 14.10 9.20
N HIS A 84 -8.33 14.55 8.36
CA HIS A 84 -8.51 14.57 6.90
C HIS A 84 -7.20 14.27 6.19
N ASP A 85 -7.27 14.17 4.87
CA ASP A 85 -6.11 13.89 3.99
C ASP A 85 -5.25 12.70 4.44
N LEU A 86 -5.91 11.62 4.90
CA LEU A 86 -5.21 10.37 5.22
C LEU A 86 -4.66 9.75 3.95
N ARG A 87 -3.34 9.73 3.84
CA ARG A 87 -2.58 9.11 2.76
C ARG A 87 -1.73 7.99 3.33
N THR A 88 -1.78 6.86 2.67
CA THR A 88 -1.00 5.69 3.05
C THR A 88 -0.31 5.13 1.84
N ARG A 89 0.89 4.56 2.01
CA ARG A 89 1.60 3.88 0.94
C ARG A 89 2.50 2.79 1.49
N HIS A 90 2.68 1.77 0.69
CA HIS A 90 3.64 0.70 0.96
C HIS A 90 4.83 0.85 0.01
N SER A 91 6.03 0.98 0.56
CA SER A 91 7.27 1.04 -0.22
C SER A 91 8.24 -0.02 0.30
N GLY A 92 8.34 -1.12 -0.42
CA GLY A 92 9.13 -2.28 0.00
C GLY A 92 8.59 -2.90 1.29
N THR A 93 9.37 -2.85 2.38
CA THR A 93 8.98 -3.37 3.71
C THR A 93 8.47 -2.29 4.66
N MET A 94 8.43 -1.03 4.21
CA MET A 94 8.06 0.11 5.06
C MET A 94 6.69 0.63 4.68
N THR A 95 5.88 0.91 5.68
CA THR A 95 4.57 1.55 5.54
C THR A 95 4.71 3.03 5.89
N PHE A 96 4.21 3.90 5.01
CA PHE A 96 4.14 5.33 5.25
C PHE A 96 2.69 5.72 5.49
N ILE A 97 2.46 6.47 6.56
CA ILE A 97 1.15 6.97 6.98
C ILE A 97 1.28 8.47 7.16
N GLN A 98 0.52 9.24 6.40
CA GLN A 98 0.44 10.68 6.53
C GLN A 98 -1.00 11.09 6.76
N LEU A 99 -1.23 11.98 7.70
CA LEU A 99 -2.57 12.49 7.98
C LEU A 99 -2.53 13.92 8.54
N HIS A 100 -3.64 14.61 8.41
CA HIS A 100 -3.90 15.89 9.03
C HIS A 100 -4.79 15.67 10.25
N LEU A 101 -4.30 16.08 11.43
CA LEU A 101 -4.96 15.93 12.72
C LEU A 101 -5.61 17.25 13.12
N GLU A 102 -6.93 17.25 13.23
CA GLU A 102 -7.69 18.42 13.62
C GLU A 102 -7.76 18.52 15.14
N LEU A 103 -7.29 19.64 15.67
CA LEU A 103 -7.28 19.94 17.10
C LEU A 103 -7.98 21.25 17.41
N ASP A 104 -8.24 21.51 18.70
CA ASP A 104 -8.83 22.75 19.17
C ASP A 104 -7.91 23.95 18.88
N ASP A 105 -8.46 25.03 18.36
CA ASP A 105 -7.75 26.25 17.92
C ASP A 105 -6.97 26.95 19.07
N HIS A 106 -7.37 26.73 20.31
CA HIS A 106 -6.81 27.42 21.46
C HIS A 106 -5.71 26.64 22.18
N LEU A 107 -5.31 25.49 21.64
CA LEU A 107 -4.22 24.73 22.21
C LEU A 107 -2.87 25.44 22.03
N SER A 108 -2.03 25.36 23.08
CA SER A 108 -0.64 25.77 22.92
C SER A 108 0.06 24.76 21.99
N LEU A 109 1.10 25.22 21.29
CA LEU A 109 1.94 24.34 20.45
C LEU A 109 2.44 23.11 21.21
N MET A 110 2.81 23.27 22.49
CA MET A 110 3.28 22.17 23.33
C MET A 110 2.16 21.15 23.62
N ALA A 111 0.94 21.62 23.84
CA ALA A 111 -0.19 20.73 24.07
C ALA A 111 -0.59 19.99 22.79
N ALA A 112 -0.61 20.66 21.66
CA ALA A 112 -0.89 20.07 20.36
C ALA A 112 0.16 19.01 19.99
N HIS A 113 1.46 19.31 20.19
CA HIS A 113 2.54 18.35 19.96
C HIS A 113 2.39 17.08 20.81
N LYS A 114 2.08 17.24 22.11
CA LYS A 114 1.85 16.10 22.99
C LYS A 114 0.70 15.20 22.52
N ILE A 115 -0.39 15.80 22.05
CA ILE A 115 -1.53 15.03 21.50
C ILE A 115 -1.09 14.29 20.23
N SER A 116 -0.33 14.94 19.35
CA SER A 116 0.23 14.31 18.15
C SER A 116 1.09 13.10 18.48
N ASP A 117 1.98 13.21 19.47
CA ASP A 117 2.84 12.10 19.92
C ASP A 117 2.01 10.94 20.48
N GLU A 118 0.93 11.23 21.23
CA GLU A 118 0.02 10.21 21.76
C GLU A 118 -0.76 9.48 20.66
N VAL A 119 -1.16 10.19 19.63
CA VAL A 119 -1.82 9.63 18.43
C VAL A 119 -0.84 8.80 17.63
N GLU A 120 0.37 9.32 17.38
CA GLU A 120 1.45 8.61 16.69
C GLU A 120 1.77 7.28 17.38
N ALA A 121 1.95 7.30 18.71
CA ALA A 121 2.23 6.10 19.48
C ALA A 121 1.12 5.03 19.35
N ARG A 122 -0.15 5.43 19.27
CA ARG A 122 -1.28 4.52 19.06
C ARG A 122 -1.22 3.87 17.68
N ILE A 123 -0.97 4.67 16.64
CA ILE A 123 -0.85 4.15 15.27
C ILE A 123 0.37 3.22 15.18
N LEU A 124 1.51 3.62 15.73
CA LEU A 124 2.74 2.82 15.72
C LEU A 124 2.59 1.48 16.45
N SER A 125 1.78 1.45 17.51
CA SER A 125 1.45 0.20 18.22
C SER A 125 0.66 -0.79 17.37
N ALA A 126 -0.23 -0.30 16.50
CA ALA A 126 -1.03 -1.13 15.59
C ALA A 126 -0.27 -1.47 14.29
N PHE A 127 0.60 -0.57 13.82
CA PHE A 127 1.39 -0.70 12.60
C PHE A 127 2.90 -0.57 12.91
N PRO A 128 3.52 -1.58 13.53
CA PRO A 128 4.93 -1.53 13.92
C PRO A 128 5.84 -1.37 12.71
N GLY A 129 6.81 -0.46 12.81
CA GLY A 129 7.78 -0.21 11.75
C GLY A 129 7.27 0.70 10.62
N SER A 130 6.11 1.35 10.82
CA SER A 130 5.64 2.40 9.92
C SER A 130 6.36 3.73 10.20
N GLU A 131 6.48 4.56 9.16
CA GLU A 131 6.86 5.96 9.26
C GLU A 131 5.59 6.81 9.25
N ILE A 132 5.38 7.61 10.30
CA ILE A 132 4.14 8.36 10.50
C ILE A 132 4.45 9.84 10.46
N ILE A 133 3.70 10.60 9.66
CA ILE A 133 3.78 12.06 9.58
C ILE A 133 2.40 12.60 9.93
N ILE A 134 2.32 13.38 10.99
CA ILE A 134 1.09 14.03 11.43
C ILE A 134 1.23 15.55 11.24
N HIS A 135 0.41 16.10 10.35
CA HIS A 135 0.23 17.54 10.25
C HIS A 135 -0.88 17.96 11.21
N ILE A 136 -0.62 18.98 12.02
CA ILE A 136 -1.59 19.46 13.01
C ILE A 136 -2.29 20.68 12.45
N ASP A 137 -3.62 20.61 12.33
CA ASP A 137 -4.47 21.70 11.87
C ASP A 137 -5.42 22.18 12.96
N PRO A 138 -5.57 23.50 13.14
CA PRO A 138 -6.65 24.05 13.90
C PRO A 138 -7.99 23.70 13.26
N GLN A 139 -8.99 23.29 14.06
CA GLN A 139 -10.30 22.89 13.56
C GLN A 139 -10.96 23.94 12.66
N SER A 140 -10.78 25.23 12.96
CA SER A 140 -11.33 26.33 12.16
C SER A 140 -10.70 26.47 10.77
N VAL A 141 -9.45 26.01 10.59
CA VAL A 141 -8.73 26.00 9.29
C VAL A 141 -9.17 24.80 8.49
N ALA A 142 -9.16 23.61 9.08
CA ALA A 142 -9.59 22.37 8.44
C ALA A 142 -11.00 22.46 7.86
N ALA A 143 -11.94 23.11 8.58
CA ALA A 143 -13.31 23.34 8.11
C ALA A 143 -13.39 24.20 6.83
N LYS A 144 -12.42 25.09 6.59
CA LYS A 144 -12.35 25.91 5.37
C LYS A 144 -11.74 25.17 4.19
N GLU A 145 -10.73 24.33 4.42
CA GLU A 145 -10.09 23.56 3.39
C GLU A 145 -10.98 22.43 2.85
N SER A 146 -11.91 21.95 3.67
CA SER A 146 -12.90 20.95 3.24
C SER A 146 -14.04 21.52 2.39
N MET A 147 -14.17 22.85 2.29
CA MET A 147 -15.15 23.49 1.39
C MET A 147 -14.62 23.54 -0.04
N PRO A 148 -15.40 23.06 -1.05
CA PRO A 148 -15.00 23.18 -2.45
C PRO A 148 -14.83 24.66 -2.87
N ASP A 149 -13.77 24.96 -3.60
CA ASP A 149 -13.40 26.32 -4.07
C ASP A 149 -14.49 27.07 -4.88
N TYR A 150 -15.56 26.38 -5.34
CA TYR A 150 -16.64 27.01 -6.08
C TYR A 150 -17.63 27.80 -5.21
N ALA A 151 -17.58 27.70 -3.89
CA ALA A 151 -18.46 28.46 -2.97
C ALA A 151 -17.98 29.91 -2.75
N SER A 152 -16.75 30.26 -3.18
CA SER A 152 -16.17 31.60 -2.99
C SER A 152 -16.40 32.57 -4.17
N SER A 153 -17.02 32.14 -5.28
CA SER A 153 -17.14 32.95 -6.49
C SER A 153 -18.43 33.83 -6.55
N ASP A 154 -19.37 33.70 -5.60
CA ASP A 154 -20.64 34.38 -5.66
C ASP A 154 -20.76 35.71 -4.84
N GLU A 155 -19.67 36.15 -4.19
CA GLU A 155 -19.70 37.38 -3.39
C GLU A 155 -19.15 38.63 -4.13
N HIS A 156 -18.87 38.58 -5.43
CA HIS A 156 -18.26 39.71 -6.15
C HIS A 156 -19.08 40.23 -7.34
N SER A 157 -20.40 40.19 -7.29
CA SER A 157 -21.21 40.85 -8.30
C SER A 157 -22.53 41.44 -7.75
N LEU A 158 -22.46 42.41 -6.84
CA LEU A 158 -23.53 43.40 -6.58
C LEU A 158 -22.89 44.64 -5.91
N ASP A 159 -22.29 45.52 -6.72
CA ASP A 159 -22.22 46.95 -6.51
C ASP A 159 -22.17 47.64 -7.86
#